data_a13e67b44e2f72a6fe2acc436f851561
#
_entry.id   a13e67b44e2f72a6fe2acc436f851561
#
_cell.length_a   1.000
_cell.length_b   1.000
_cell.length_c   1.000
_cell.angle_alpha   90.00
_cell.angle_beta   90.00
_cell.angle_gamma   90.00
#
_symmetry.space_group_name_H-M   'P 1'
#
loop_
_entity.id
_entity.type
_entity.pdbx_description
1 polymer ?
#
loop_
_entity_poly.entity_id
_entity_poly.type
_entity_poly.pdbx_seq_one_letter_code
_entity_poly.pdbx_strand_id
1 'polypeptide(L)'
;AGVTTVLTGPGSANPISGQFAALKTTGKWVDAMVVRAPVAMKLALGENPKKTYSGRNEAPATRMATAALMREQLRKALEYAERISKHEADPENEDAPDYDAALEALVPVVHGKLPVHFHAHRADDIATALRIAKEFHLNYVLIHATEGYLVADILAREGARAVVGPIIGDRSKPELAHQRVTNAARLVEAGVPVAICTDHSELPIQYLLLSAALAAGEGMNPEAALKAITLTAAELGGIAHRVGSLTPGKDADIVLCSGHPFELNTKVQAVFINGTPVKSLHKAVSDRRKT
;
A
#
# COMPACT_ATOMS: atom_id res chain seq x y z
N ALA A 1 -12.31 -6.79 -14.40
CA ALA A 1 -12.60 -6.39 -13.02
C ALA A 1 -12.77 -4.88 -12.87
N GLY A 2 -12.20 -4.07 -13.76
CA GLY A 2 -12.28 -2.60 -13.68
C GLY A 2 -11.16 -1.94 -12.87
N VAL A 3 -10.17 -2.68 -12.44
CA VAL A 3 -8.96 -2.09 -11.80
C VAL A 3 -8.03 -1.58 -12.90
N THR A 4 -7.74 -0.29 -12.90
CA THR A 4 -6.97 0.37 -13.97
C THR A 4 -5.52 0.66 -13.57
N THR A 5 -5.28 0.84 -12.28
CA THR A 5 -3.95 1.13 -11.73
C THR A 5 -3.75 0.34 -10.44
N VAL A 6 -2.54 -0.17 -10.23
CA VAL A 6 -2.16 -0.91 -9.01
C VAL A 6 -0.86 -0.36 -8.45
N LEU A 7 -0.71 -0.44 -7.12
CA LEU A 7 0.58 -0.35 -6.46
C LEU A 7 1.08 -1.76 -6.24
N THR A 8 2.29 -2.06 -6.70
CA THR A 8 2.90 -3.37 -6.58
C THR A 8 4.35 -3.26 -6.11
N GLY A 9 4.82 -4.26 -5.41
CA GLY A 9 6.15 -4.27 -4.84
C GLY A 9 6.45 -5.56 -4.09
N PRO A 10 7.54 -5.60 -3.33
CA PRO A 10 7.94 -6.79 -2.61
C PRO A 10 6.94 -7.18 -1.51
N GLY A 11 6.86 -8.47 -1.22
CA GLY A 11 6.13 -9.01 -0.08
C GLY A 11 6.73 -8.61 1.27
N SER A 12 6.25 -9.22 2.34
CA SER A 12 6.56 -8.87 3.73
C SER A 12 7.50 -9.85 4.44
N ALA A 13 8.27 -10.63 3.67
CA ALA A 13 9.21 -11.60 4.23
C ALA A 13 10.43 -10.97 4.92
N ASN A 14 10.81 -9.76 4.52
CA ASN A 14 11.97 -9.05 5.07
C ASN A 14 11.57 -7.85 5.92
N PRO A 15 12.35 -7.49 6.97
CA PRO A 15 12.13 -6.25 7.72
C PRO A 15 12.10 -5.00 6.83
N ILE A 16 13.02 -4.92 5.86
CA ILE A 16 13.05 -3.92 4.78
C ILE A 16 13.12 -4.72 3.47
N SER A 17 12.08 -4.60 2.64
CA SER A 17 11.89 -5.50 1.52
C SER A 17 12.23 -4.89 0.16
N GLY A 18 12.17 -3.56 0.03
CA GLY A 18 12.43 -2.85 -1.22
C GLY A 18 11.31 -1.90 -1.62
N GLN A 19 11.36 -1.40 -2.86
CA GLN A 19 10.53 -0.30 -3.34
C GLN A 19 9.28 -0.78 -4.08
N PHE A 20 8.20 -0.02 -3.94
CA PHE A 20 6.94 -0.16 -4.68
C PHE A 20 6.95 0.70 -5.95
N ALA A 21 6.21 0.24 -6.95
CA ALA A 21 5.84 1.01 -8.12
C ALA A 21 4.32 1.07 -8.31
N ALA A 22 3.85 2.14 -8.92
CA ALA A 22 2.48 2.28 -9.40
C ALA A 22 2.44 1.97 -10.90
N LEU A 23 1.58 1.06 -11.31
CA LEU A 23 1.49 0.56 -12.67
C LEU A 23 0.07 0.62 -13.20
N LYS A 24 -0.10 0.93 -14.49
CA LYS A 24 -1.34 0.63 -15.22
C LYS A 24 -1.49 -0.87 -15.39
N THR A 25 -2.73 -1.36 -15.40
CA THR A 25 -3.02 -2.79 -15.60
C THR A 25 -3.05 -3.20 -17.08
N THR A 26 -2.59 -2.33 -17.97
CA THR A 26 -2.46 -2.57 -19.42
C THR A 26 -1.13 -2.06 -19.91
N GLY A 27 -0.54 -2.79 -20.87
CA GLY A 27 0.74 -2.49 -21.47
C GLY A 27 1.37 -3.75 -22.06
N LYS A 28 2.34 -3.58 -22.95
CA LYS A 28 3.09 -4.72 -23.52
C LYS A 28 4.27 -5.14 -22.66
N TRP A 29 4.83 -4.23 -21.89
CA TRP A 29 5.94 -4.44 -20.98
C TRP A 29 5.86 -3.45 -19.79
N VAL A 30 6.59 -3.73 -18.73
CA VAL A 30 6.47 -3.01 -17.46
C VAL A 30 6.77 -1.51 -17.63
N ASP A 31 7.79 -1.11 -18.41
CA ASP A 31 8.15 0.30 -18.56
C ASP A 31 7.02 1.15 -19.16
N ALA A 32 6.23 0.55 -20.08
CA ALA A 32 5.05 1.22 -20.65
C ALA A 32 3.85 1.28 -19.68
N MET A 33 3.91 0.54 -18.59
CA MET A 33 2.85 0.49 -17.56
C MET A 33 3.14 1.41 -16.37
N VAL A 34 4.39 1.85 -16.18
CA VAL A 34 4.81 2.64 -15.02
C VAL A 34 4.09 3.98 -14.98
N VAL A 35 3.36 4.25 -13.89
CA VAL A 35 2.81 5.54 -13.55
C VAL A 35 3.83 6.34 -12.76
N ARG A 36 4.45 5.69 -11.76
CA ARG A 36 5.51 6.23 -10.91
C ARG A 36 6.30 5.10 -10.28
N ALA A 37 7.63 5.23 -10.23
CA ALA A 37 8.55 4.36 -9.50
C ALA A 37 9.77 5.18 -9.05
N PRO A 38 10.21 5.07 -7.78
CA PRO A 38 9.51 4.41 -6.68
C PRO A 38 8.33 5.24 -6.12
N VAL A 39 7.38 4.58 -5.46
CA VAL A 39 6.26 5.25 -4.75
C VAL A 39 6.33 5.07 -3.24
N ALA A 40 6.93 4.01 -2.75
CA ALA A 40 7.13 3.75 -1.33
C ALA A 40 8.25 2.73 -1.10
N MET A 41 8.78 2.70 0.12
CA MET A 41 9.65 1.64 0.63
C MET A 41 8.83 0.69 1.51
N LYS A 42 8.89 -0.62 1.25
CA LYS A 42 8.22 -1.64 2.07
C LYS A 42 9.04 -1.98 3.30
N LEU A 43 8.43 -1.82 4.46
CA LEU A 43 8.90 -2.35 5.74
C LEU A 43 7.86 -3.34 6.27
N ALA A 44 8.29 -4.39 6.97
CA ALA A 44 7.38 -5.39 7.52
C ALA A 44 7.72 -5.75 8.97
N LEU A 45 6.68 -5.69 9.80
CA LEU A 45 6.66 -6.15 11.20
C LEU A 45 5.80 -7.42 11.31
N GLY A 46 5.72 -7.98 12.50
CA GLY A 46 4.83 -9.09 12.80
C GLY A 46 5.40 -10.47 12.48
N GLU A 47 4.53 -11.38 12.05
CA GLU A 47 4.90 -12.78 11.89
C GLU A 47 5.74 -13.08 10.66
N ASN A 48 5.53 -12.36 9.57
CA ASN A 48 6.13 -12.74 8.30
C ASN A 48 7.67 -12.68 8.33
N PRO A 49 8.35 -11.58 8.69
CA PRO A 49 9.81 -11.58 8.80
C PRO A 49 10.30 -12.54 9.88
N LYS A 50 9.62 -12.58 11.04
CA LYS A 50 9.98 -13.49 12.12
C LYS A 50 9.97 -14.96 11.67
N LYS A 51 8.90 -15.42 11.01
CA LYS A 51 8.78 -16.81 10.54
C LYS A 51 9.79 -17.14 9.44
N THR A 52 9.99 -16.20 8.50
CA THR A 52 10.91 -16.39 7.38
C THR A 52 12.33 -16.70 7.87
N TYR A 53 12.82 -15.93 8.82
CA TYR A 53 14.20 -16.03 9.27
C TYR A 53 14.38 -17.07 10.39
N SER A 54 13.44 -17.17 11.34
CA SER A 54 13.52 -18.22 12.37
C SER A 54 13.48 -19.64 11.79
N GLY A 55 12.76 -19.84 10.69
CA GLY A 55 12.75 -21.12 9.96
C GLY A 55 14.08 -21.50 9.32
N ARG A 56 15.01 -20.54 9.20
CA ARG A 56 16.37 -20.71 8.68
C ARG A 56 17.44 -20.66 9.78
N ASN A 57 17.06 -20.55 11.04
CA ASN A 57 17.94 -20.23 12.17
C ASN A 57 18.73 -18.92 12.00
N GLU A 58 18.13 -17.91 11.38
CA GLU A 58 18.69 -16.60 11.12
C GLU A 58 17.91 -15.50 11.88
N ALA A 59 18.51 -14.33 12.04
CA ALA A 59 17.82 -13.15 12.55
C ALA A 59 17.05 -12.42 11.41
N PRO A 60 15.84 -11.86 11.71
CA PRO A 60 15.19 -11.76 13.01
C PRO A 60 14.33 -13.00 13.36
N ALA A 61 14.49 -13.55 14.57
CA ALA A 61 13.65 -14.63 15.08
C ALA A 61 12.52 -14.15 16.00
N THR A 62 12.46 -12.86 16.31
CA THR A 62 11.45 -12.22 17.18
C THR A 62 10.97 -10.89 16.63
N ARG A 63 9.79 -10.42 17.09
CA ARG A 63 9.29 -9.07 16.75
C ARG A 63 10.25 -7.97 17.18
N MET A 64 10.87 -8.11 18.35
CA MET A 64 11.86 -7.16 18.86
C MET A 64 13.10 -7.09 17.97
N ALA A 65 13.61 -8.23 17.52
CA ALA A 65 14.75 -8.28 16.60
C ALA A 65 14.40 -7.64 15.24
N THR A 66 13.19 -7.85 14.72
CA THR A 66 12.72 -7.19 13.50
C THR A 66 12.75 -5.68 13.64
N ALA A 67 12.21 -5.15 14.74
CA ALA A 67 12.21 -3.71 15.02
C ALA A 67 13.62 -3.14 15.24
N ALA A 68 14.52 -3.92 15.87
CA ALA A 68 15.92 -3.52 16.08
C ALA A 68 16.67 -3.41 14.76
N LEU A 69 16.53 -4.41 13.87
CA LEU A 69 17.15 -4.38 12.54
C LEU A 69 16.67 -3.21 11.68
N MET A 70 15.36 -2.89 11.72
CA MET A 70 14.85 -1.70 11.03
C MET A 70 15.52 -0.43 11.52
N ARG A 71 15.61 -0.24 12.85
CA ARG A 71 16.27 0.94 13.44
C ARG A 71 17.73 1.02 13.08
N GLU A 72 18.44 -0.11 13.09
CA GLU A 72 19.84 -0.19 12.70
C GLU A 72 20.04 0.31 11.27
N GLN A 73 19.26 -0.21 10.32
CA GLN A 73 19.38 0.18 8.92
C GLN A 73 18.97 1.64 8.67
N LEU A 74 17.91 2.11 9.32
CA LEU A 74 17.49 3.52 9.21
C LEU A 74 18.56 4.48 9.80
N ARG A 75 19.21 4.08 10.89
CA ARG A 75 20.30 4.86 11.49
C ARG A 75 21.52 4.91 10.55
N LYS A 76 21.93 3.76 10.01
CA LYS A 76 22.99 3.69 9.00
C LYS A 76 22.67 4.55 7.78
N ALA A 77 21.43 4.58 7.33
CA ALA A 77 20.99 5.41 6.22
C ALA A 77 21.08 6.92 6.54
N LEU A 78 20.77 7.33 7.78
CA LEU A 78 20.96 8.72 8.22
C LEU A 78 22.45 9.12 8.24
N GLU A 79 23.32 8.27 8.81
CA GLU A 79 24.77 8.48 8.84
C GLU A 79 25.35 8.53 7.43
N TYR A 80 24.88 7.65 6.54
CA TYR A 80 25.28 7.62 5.14
C TYR A 80 24.86 8.90 4.40
N ALA A 81 23.60 9.32 4.58
CA ALA A 81 23.08 10.57 3.99
C ALA A 81 23.83 11.82 4.50
N GLU A 82 24.22 11.84 5.78
CA GLU A 82 25.03 12.92 6.35
C GLU A 82 26.42 12.97 5.71
N ARG A 83 27.07 11.82 5.50
CA ARG A 83 28.38 11.75 4.82
C ARG A 83 28.30 12.22 3.37
N ILE A 84 27.24 11.82 2.63
CA ILE A 84 27.00 12.35 1.27
C ILE A 84 26.91 13.87 1.31
N SER A 85 26.08 14.43 2.20
CA SER A 85 25.86 15.87 2.30
C SER A 85 27.13 16.65 2.69
N LYS A 86 27.98 16.08 3.55
CA LYS A 86 29.29 16.70 3.90
C LYS A 86 30.22 16.72 2.69
N HIS A 87 30.35 15.59 1.99
CA HIS A 87 31.19 15.54 0.79
C HIS A 87 30.66 16.49 -0.31
N GLU A 88 29.35 16.57 -0.55
CA GLU A 88 28.80 17.52 -1.52
C GLU A 88 29.04 18.97 -1.14
N ALA A 89 29.11 19.30 0.15
CA ALA A 89 29.36 20.64 0.65
C ALA A 89 30.87 21.03 0.59
N ASP A 90 31.76 20.06 0.79
CA ASP A 90 33.21 20.27 0.81
C ASP A 90 33.98 19.07 0.20
N PRO A 91 33.95 18.91 -1.13
CA PRO A 91 34.57 17.75 -1.80
C PRO A 91 36.09 17.67 -1.68
N GLU A 92 36.75 18.77 -1.32
CA GLU A 92 38.21 18.81 -1.19
C GLU A 92 38.70 18.26 0.15
N ASN A 93 37.88 18.36 1.23
CA ASN A 93 38.28 17.99 2.60
C ASN A 93 37.48 16.83 3.16
N GLU A 94 36.33 16.46 2.57
CA GLU A 94 35.44 15.38 3.02
C GLU A 94 35.41 14.24 1.99
N ASP A 95 35.76 13.01 2.40
CA ASP A 95 35.71 11.85 1.53
C ASP A 95 34.24 11.39 1.27
N ALA A 96 33.96 11.06 0.01
CA ALA A 96 32.70 10.42 -0.33
C ALA A 96 32.55 9.07 0.42
N PRO A 97 31.37 8.73 0.93
CA PRO A 97 31.16 7.40 1.45
C PRO A 97 31.28 6.33 0.35
N ASP A 98 31.76 5.15 0.70
CA ASP A 98 31.70 4.00 -0.19
C ASP A 98 30.26 3.74 -0.61
N TYR A 99 30.05 3.44 -1.90
CA TYR A 99 28.70 3.19 -2.43
C TYR A 99 28.07 1.97 -1.79
N ASP A 100 26.88 2.15 -1.20
CA ASP A 100 26.01 1.09 -0.66
C ASP A 100 24.60 1.23 -1.25
N ALA A 101 24.25 0.34 -2.17
CA ALA A 101 22.97 0.38 -2.87
C ALA A 101 21.75 0.24 -1.93
N ALA A 102 21.91 -0.44 -0.79
CA ALA A 102 20.81 -0.61 0.18
C ALA A 102 20.61 0.69 0.98
N LEU A 103 21.69 1.36 1.37
CA LEU A 103 21.62 2.64 2.06
C LEU A 103 21.17 3.76 1.11
N GLU A 104 21.66 3.79 -0.14
CA GLU A 104 21.18 4.70 -1.18
C GLU A 104 19.66 4.65 -1.34
N ALA A 105 19.09 3.45 -1.38
CA ALA A 105 17.65 3.27 -1.50
C ALA A 105 16.86 3.78 -0.28
N LEU A 106 17.53 3.91 0.90
CA LEU A 106 16.93 4.41 2.14
C LEU A 106 17.13 5.92 2.35
N VAL A 107 18.08 6.57 1.69
CA VAL A 107 18.31 8.02 1.81
C VAL A 107 17.02 8.83 1.56
N PRO A 108 16.24 8.60 0.49
CA PRO A 108 15.00 9.34 0.30
C PRO A 108 13.93 9.02 1.37
N VAL A 109 14.01 7.86 2.02
CA VAL A 109 13.10 7.47 3.12
C VAL A 109 13.40 8.31 4.37
N VAL A 110 14.66 8.34 4.81
CA VAL A 110 15.07 9.10 6.00
C VAL A 110 14.99 10.62 5.83
N HIS A 111 14.95 11.09 4.58
CA HIS A 111 14.66 12.49 4.25
C HIS A 111 13.15 12.77 4.09
N GLY A 112 12.26 11.81 4.33
CA GLY A 112 10.81 11.97 4.21
C GLY A 112 10.30 12.13 2.77
N LYS A 113 11.17 11.99 1.76
CA LYS A 113 10.83 12.15 0.32
C LYS A 113 10.15 10.90 -0.26
N LEU A 114 10.50 9.70 0.25
CA LEU A 114 9.88 8.44 -0.12
C LEU A 114 9.10 7.89 1.08
N PRO A 115 7.77 7.71 0.97
CA PRO A 115 6.97 7.15 2.04
C PRO A 115 7.36 5.71 2.37
N VAL A 116 7.08 5.29 3.60
CA VAL A 116 7.19 3.90 4.05
C VAL A 116 5.80 3.25 4.07
N HIS A 117 5.70 2.05 3.52
CA HIS A 117 4.56 1.16 3.68
C HIS A 117 4.88 0.10 4.75
N PHE A 118 4.38 0.30 5.97
CA PHE A 118 4.56 -0.63 7.07
C PHE A 118 3.50 -1.73 7.06
N HIS A 119 3.89 -2.95 6.73
CA HIS A 119 3.07 -4.14 6.97
C HIS A 119 2.98 -4.41 8.47
N ALA A 120 1.78 -4.37 9.01
CA ALA A 120 1.48 -4.71 10.40
C ALA A 120 0.01 -5.12 10.55
N HIS A 121 -0.24 -6.22 11.28
CA HIS A 121 -1.60 -6.70 11.54
C HIS A 121 -2.04 -6.39 12.96
N ARG A 122 -1.26 -6.76 13.98
CA ARG A 122 -1.60 -6.64 15.39
C ARG A 122 -1.42 -5.23 15.91
N ALA A 123 -2.21 -4.87 16.92
CA ALA A 123 -2.16 -3.56 17.56
C ALA A 123 -0.77 -3.24 18.15
N ASP A 124 -0.04 -4.22 18.69
CA ASP A 124 1.31 -4.05 19.22
C ASP A 124 2.36 -3.82 18.11
N ASP A 125 2.23 -4.48 16.95
CA ASP A 125 3.08 -4.25 15.77
C ASP A 125 2.75 -2.89 15.13
N ILE A 126 1.48 -2.51 15.06
CA ILE A 126 1.03 -1.17 14.64
C ILE A 126 1.65 -0.09 15.52
N ALA A 127 1.58 -0.24 16.85
CA ALA A 127 2.21 0.68 17.79
C ALA A 127 3.74 0.74 17.63
N THR A 128 4.37 -0.38 17.24
CA THR A 128 5.81 -0.41 16.95
C THR A 128 6.14 0.34 15.66
N ALA A 129 5.30 0.21 14.60
CA ALA A 129 5.44 1.00 13.38
C ALA A 129 5.35 2.50 13.66
N LEU A 130 4.37 2.94 14.47
CA LEU A 130 4.23 4.33 14.90
C LEU A 130 5.46 4.85 15.63
N ARG A 131 6.01 4.06 16.57
CA ARG A 131 7.22 4.45 17.31
C ARG A 131 8.42 4.62 16.40
N ILE A 132 8.65 3.70 15.44
CA ILE A 132 9.74 3.79 14.47
C ILE A 132 9.52 5.00 13.55
N ALA A 133 8.30 5.19 13.07
CA ALA A 133 7.98 6.33 12.21
C ALA A 133 8.25 7.68 12.91
N LYS A 134 7.90 7.81 14.18
CA LYS A 134 8.20 9.00 15.00
C LYS A 134 9.70 9.18 15.24
N GLU A 135 10.40 8.12 15.61
CA GLU A 135 11.84 8.13 15.92
C GLU A 135 12.67 8.64 14.74
N PHE A 136 12.27 8.29 13.52
CA PHE A 136 12.98 8.65 12.29
C PHE A 136 12.24 9.69 11.43
N HIS A 137 11.19 10.31 11.93
CA HIS A 137 10.38 11.31 11.21
C HIS A 137 9.89 10.84 9.83
N LEU A 138 9.50 9.56 9.73
CA LEU A 138 9.11 8.95 8.45
C LEU A 138 7.73 9.39 8.01
N ASN A 139 7.59 9.66 6.71
CA ASN A 139 6.29 9.69 6.04
C ASN A 139 5.82 8.24 5.85
N TYR A 140 4.65 7.85 6.36
CA TYR A 140 4.26 6.43 6.38
C TYR A 140 2.79 6.18 6.10
N VAL A 141 2.51 4.95 5.66
CA VAL A 141 1.18 4.35 5.53
C VAL A 141 1.22 2.96 6.16
N LEU A 142 0.25 2.63 6.99
CA LEU A 142 0.07 1.29 7.55
C LEU A 142 -0.60 0.38 6.51
N ILE A 143 -0.08 -0.80 6.30
CA ILE A 143 -0.65 -1.80 5.40
C ILE A 143 -1.27 -2.92 6.23
N HIS A 144 -2.48 -3.31 5.88
CA HIS A 144 -3.39 -4.21 6.57
C HIS A 144 -4.02 -3.59 7.82
N ALA A 145 -3.25 -3.19 8.81
CA ALA A 145 -3.74 -2.63 10.08
C ALA A 145 -4.94 -3.43 10.63
N THR A 146 -4.85 -4.77 10.62
CA THR A 146 -5.97 -5.68 10.86
C THR A 146 -6.65 -5.46 12.22
N GLU A 147 -5.88 -5.17 13.27
CA GLU A 147 -6.36 -4.78 14.58
C GLU A 147 -6.41 -3.25 14.78
N GLY A 148 -6.38 -2.48 13.70
CA GLY A 148 -6.39 -1.02 13.75
C GLY A 148 -7.59 -0.45 14.51
N TYR A 149 -8.75 -1.12 14.42
CA TYR A 149 -9.96 -0.74 15.15
C TYR A 149 -9.80 -0.72 16.69
N LEU A 150 -8.84 -1.46 17.25
CA LEU A 150 -8.54 -1.48 18.68
C LEU A 150 -7.80 -0.22 19.15
N VAL A 151 -7.16 0.49 18.23
CA VAL A 151 -6.30 1.66 18.49
C VAL A 151 -6.65 2.83 17.55
N ALA A 152 -7.88 2.86 17.04
CA ALA A 152 -8.31 3.81 16.02
C ALA A 152 -8.18 5.28 16.48
N ASP A 153 -8.49 5.57 17.74
CA ASP A 153 -8.32 6.89 18.38
C ASP A 153 -6.84 7.32 18.43
N ILE A 154 -5.94 6.38 18.70
CA ILE A 154 -4.49 6.61 18.68
C ILE A 154 -4.06 6.90 17.26
N LEU A 155 -4.48 6.08 16.28
CA LEU A 155 -4.12 6.25 14.87
C LEU A 155 -4.58 7.62 14.33
N ALA A 156 -5.80 8.03 14.66
CA ALA A 156 -6.32 9.35 14.29
C ALA A 156 -5.49 10.49 14.89
N ARG A 157 -5.21 10.43 16.19
CA ARG A 157 -4.40 11.45 16.89
C ARG A 157 -2.99 11.56 16.36
N GLU A 158 -2.40 10.43 15.92
CA GLU A 158 -1.06 10.37 15.34
C GLU A 158 -1.03 10.72 13.84
N GLY A 159 -2.17 11.06 13.24
CA GLY A 159 -2.26 11.38 11.82
C GLY A 159 -1.93 10.20 10.91
N ALA A 160 -2.14 8.98 11.39
CA ALA A 160 -1.85 7.76 10.63
C ALA A 160 -2.78 7.63 9.42
N ARG A 161 -2.29 6.94 8.40
CA ARG A 161 -3.03 6.58 7.19
C ARG A 161 -2.93 5.07 7.01
N ALA A 162 -3.97 4.43 6.49
CA ALA A 162 -4.01 2.97 6.40
C ALA A 162 -4.51 2.47 5.04
N VAL A 163 -3.93 1.38 4.57
CA VAL A 163 -4.48 0.54 3.50
C VAL A 163 -4.94 -0.75 4.16
N VAL A 164 -6.26 -0.93 4.28
CA VAL A 164 -6.89 -2.05 4.98
C VAL A 164 -7.21 -3.17 4.00
N GLY A 165 -6.96 -4.39 4.38
CA GLY A 165 -7.31 -5.57 3.58
C GLY A 165 -6.25 -6.67 3.65
N PRO A 166 -6.57 -7.88 3.11
CA PRO A 166 -7.88 -8.27 2.55
C PRO A 166 -9.00 -8.17 3.58
N ILE A 167 -10.17 -7.67 3.16
CA ILE A 167 -11.36 -7.61 4.04
C ILE A 167 -12.01 -9.00 4.14
N ILE A 168 -12.01 -9.73 3.02
CA ILE A 168 -12.44 -11.11 2.91
C ILE A 168 -11.19 -11.99 2.94
N GLY A 169 -11.12 -12.92 3.84
CA GLY A 169 -9.99 -13.85 3.93
C GLY A 169 -10.17 -14.83 5.06
N ASP A 170 -9.38 -15.88 5.05
CA ASP A 170 -9.28 -16.79 6.16
C ASP A 170 -8.40 -16.20 7.29
N ARG A 171 -8.44 -16.84 8.44
CA ARG A 171 -7.59 -16.49 9.59
C ARG A 171 -6.41 -17.45 9.68
N SER A 172 -5.70 -17.61 8.57
CA SER A 172 -4.62 -18.58 8.39
C SER A 172 -3.40 -18.37 9.32
N LYS A 173 -3.28 -17.16 9.88
CA LYS A 173 -2.19 -16.78 10.79
C LYS A 173 -2.73 -16.30 12.13
N PRO A 174 -2.03 -16.55 13.26
CA PRO A 174 -2.41 -16.02 14.56
C PRO A 174 -2.64 -14.51 14.59
N GLU A 175 -1.86 -13.73 13.83
CA GLU A 175 -1.99 -12.27 13.73
C GLU A 175 -3.28 -11.82 13.02
N LEU A 176 -4.02 -12.74 12.37
CA LEU A 176 -5.32 -12.48 11.74
C LEU A 176 -6.51 -12.94 12.61
N ALA A 177 -6.25 -13.48 13.81
CA ALA A 177 -7.30 -14.04 14.67
C ALA A 177 -8.44 -13.04 14.98
N HIS A 178 -8.11 -11.76 15.10
CA HIS A 178 -9.04 -10.69 15.42
C HIS A 178 -9.47 -9.85 14.20
N GLN A 179 -9.27 -10.36 12.99
CA GLN A 179 -9.73 -9.70 11.77
C GLN A 179 -11.24 -9.45 11.82
N ARG A 180 -11.65 -8.22 11.45
CA ARG A 180 -13.05 -7.79 11.40
C ARG A 180 -13.33 -7.03 10.11
N VAL A 181 -14.47 -7.31 9.50
CA VAL A 181 -14.94 -6.58 8.30
C VAL A 181 -15.22 -5.12 8.64
N THR A 182 -15.63 -4.82 9.88
CA THR A 182 -15.90 -3.47 10.40
C THR A 182 -14.64 -2.61 10.57
N ASN A 183 -13.42 -3.17 10.46
CA ASN A 183 -12.17 -2.44 10.74
C ASN A 183 -12.05 -1.15 9.91
N ALA A 184 -12.31 -1.22 8.60
CA ALA A 184 -12.23 -0.05 7.71
C ALA A 184 -13.22 1.05 8.13
N ALA A 185 -14.46 0.69 8.46
CA ALA A 185 -15.49 1.62 8.93
C ALA A 185 -15.06 2.31 10.23
N ARG A 186 -14.55 1.55 11.21
CA ARG A 186 -14.09 2.08 12.50
C ARG A 186 -12.92 3.05 12.38
N LEU A 187 -11.99 2.75 11.49
CA LEU A 187 -10.86 3.66 11.22
C LEU A 187 -11.33 4.97 10.58
N VAL A 188 -12.23 4.90 9.58
CA VAL A 188 -12.79 6.10 8.94
C VAL A 188 -13.62 6.92 9.92
N GLU A 189 -14.45 6.28 10.76
CA GLU A 189 -15.22 6.92 11.83
C GLU A 189 -14.31 7.69 12.80
N ALA A 190 -13.15 7.15 13.12
CA ALA A 190 -12.15 7.82 13.96
C ALA A 190 -11.38 8.95 13.24
N GLY A 191 -11.57 9.14 11.94
CA GLY A 191 -10.90 10.18 11.14
C GLY A 191 -9.58 9.73 10.47
N VAL A 192 -9.28 8.42 10.45
CA VAL A 192 -8.10 7.89 9.74
C VAL A 192 -8.41 7.77 8.25
N PRO A 193 -7.59 8.35 7.35
CA PRO A 193 -7.71 8.11 5.91
C PRO A 193 -7.44 6.63 5.59
N VAL A 194 -8.43 5.97 4.94
CA VAL A 194 -8.39 4.54 4.64
C VAL A 194 -8.52 4.28 3.15
N ALA A 195 -7.58 3.51 2.59
CA ALA A 195 -7.77 2.79 1.34
C ALA A 195 -8.04 1.30 1.61
N ILE A 196 -8.63 0.62 0.63
CA ILE A 196 -8.92 -0.82 0.70
C ILE A 196 -8.10 -1.53 -0.36
N CYS A 197 -7.45 -2.65 0.03
CA CYS A 197 -6.71 -3.52 -0.88
C CYS A 197 -7.20 -4.96 -0.83
N THR A 198 -6.82 -5.72 -1.85
CA THR A 198 -7.03 -7.17 -1.92
C THR A 198 -5.79 -7.96 -1.52
N ASP A 199 -4.62 -7.29 -1.48
CA ASP A 199 -3.33 -7.98 -1.27
C ASP A 199 -3.17 -9.17 -2.24
N HIS A 200 -3.48 -8.90 -3.54
CA HIS A 200 -3.43 -9.95 -4.57
C HIS A 200 -2.05 -10.65 -4.54
N SER A 201 -2.01 -11.94 -4.39
CA SER A 201 -3.00 -13.02 -4.65
C SER A 201 -3.73 -13.56 -3.42
N GLU A 202 -3.56 -12.99 -2.21
CA GLU A 202 -4.30 -13.42 -1.01
C GLU A 202 -5.82 -13.35 -1.26
N LEU A 203 -6.31 -12.25 -1.80
CA LEU A 203 -7.64 -12.13 -2.37
C LEU A 203 -7.50 -11.71 -3.84
N PRO A 204 -8.08 -12.45 -4.81
CA PRO A 204 -7.99 -12.06 -6.20
C PRO A 204 -8.51 -10.64 -6.46
N ILE A 205 -7.75 -9.87 -7.28
CA ILE A 205 -7.97 -8.43 -7.50
C ILE A 205 -9.40 -8.09 -8.00
N GLN A 206 -10.08 -9.00 -8.67
CA GLN A 206 -11.46 -8.80 -9.12
C GLN A 206 -12.46 -8.61 -7.97
N TYR A 207 -12.09 -8.96 -6.75
CA TYR A 207 -12.92 -8.78 -5.54
C TYR A 207 -12.68 -7.44 -4.82
N LEU A 208 -11.90 -6.53 -5.40
CA LEU A 208 -11.68 -5.20 -4.80
C LEU A 208 -13.00 -4.44 -4.60
N LEU A 209 -13.88 -4.44 -5.61
CA LEU A 209 -15.17 -3.78 -5.53
C LEU A 209 -16.08 -4.42 -4.47
N LEU A 210 -16.09 -5.76 -4.38
CA LEU A 210 -16.81 -6.48 -3.35
C LEU A 210 -16.28 -6.16 -1.96
N SER A 211 -14.96 -6.02 -1.79
CA SER A 211 -14.36 -5.63 -0.52
C SER A 211 -14.84 -4.25 -0.06
N ALA A 212 -14.91 -3.28 -0.97
CA ALA A 212 -15.44 -1.95 -0.64
C ALA A 212 -16.95 -1.98 -0.34
N ALA A 213 -17.72 -2.79 -1.08
CA ALA A 213 -19.17 -2.97 -0.84
C ALA A 213 -19.43 -3.57 0.54
N LEU A 214 -18.63 -4.57 0.96
CA LEU A 214 -18.72 -5.16 2.30
C LEU A 214 -18.36 -4.14 3.40
N ALA A 215 -17.31 -3.36 3.22
CA ALA A 215 -16.98 -2.30 4.17
C ALA A 215 -18.13 -1.28 4.31
N ALA A 216 -18.80 -0.93 3.20
CA ALA A 216 -19.98 -0.07 3.22
C ALA A 216 -21.17 -0.73 3.94
N GLY A 217 -21.41 -2.03 3.70
CA GLY A 217 -22.46 -2.81 4.39
C GLY A 217 -22.23 -2.93 5.91
N GLU A 218 -20.96 -2.84 6.35
CA GLU A 218 -20.56 -2.91 7.75
C GLU A 218 -20.34 -1.52 8.39
N GLY A 219 -20.93 -0.48 7.78
CA GLY A 219 -21.05 0.85 8.39
C GLY A 219 -20.09 1.92 7.86
N MET A 220 -19.22 1.61 6.91
CA MET A 220 -18.44 2.64 6.23
C MET A 220 -19.37 3.46 5.31
N ASN A 221 -19.25 4.80 5.34
CA ASN A 221 -20.00 5.63 4.40
C ASN A 221 -19.75 5.16 2.95
N PRO A 222 -20.79 4.92 2.11
CA PRO A 222 -20.62 4.37 0.76
C PRO A 222 -19.73 5.23 -0.16
N GLU A 223 -19.78 6.56 -0.04
CA GLU A 223 -18.89 7.45 -0.80
C GLU A 223 -17.44 7.30 -0.33
N ALA A 224 -17.21 7.20 0.98
CA ALA A 224 -15.88 6.94 1.54
C ALA A 224 -15.36 5.56 1.11
N ALA A 225 -16.21 4.53 1.05
CA ALA A 225 -15.83 3.21 0.56
C ALA A 225 -15.45 3.22 -0.93
N LEU A 226 -16.16 4.00 -1.75
CA LEU A 226 -15.79 4.18 -3.14
C LEU A 226 -14.47 4.95 -3.29
N LYS A 227 -14.27 6.02 -2.51
CA LYS A 227 -13.00 6.76 -2.46
C LYS A 227 -11.86 5.87 -1.98
N ALA A 228 -12.10 4.95 -1.06
CA ALA A 228 -11.08 4.04 -0.51
C ALA A 228 -10.46 3.10 -1.57
N ILE A 229 -11.14 2.85 -2.67
CA ILE A 229 -10.63 2.06 -3.82
C ILE A 229 -10.32 2.91 -5.05
N THR A 230 -10.40 4.24 -4.94
CA THR A 230 -10.16 5.20 -6.03
C THR A 230 -9.28 6.34 -5.57
N LEU A 231 -9.87 7.48 -5.17
CA LEU A 231 -9.14 8.71 -4.86
C LEU A 231 -8.22 8.56 -3.63
N THR A 232 -8.74 8.06 -2.51
CA THR A 232 -7.94 7.88 -1.29
C THR A 232 -6.80 6.88 -1.51
N ALA A 233 -7.05 5.79 -2.28
CA ALA A 233 -5.98 4.86 -2.66
C ALA A 233 -4.89 5.55 -3.49
N ALA A 234 -5.27 6.42 -4.42
CA ALA A 234 -4.33 7.20 -5.23
C ALA A 234 -3.56 8.25 -4.40
N GLU A 235 -4.22 8.89 -3.42
CA GLU A 235 -3.59 9.82 -2.47
C GLU A 235 -2.52 9.12 -1.61
N LEU A 236 -2.88 7.98 -1.01
CA LEU A 236 -1.95 7.19 -0.19
C LEU A 236 -0.80 6.60 -1.03
N GLY A 237 -1.03 6.35 -2.32
CA GLY A 237 -0.01 5.94 -3.28
C GLY A 237 0.80 7.09 -3.88
N GLY A 238 0.50 8.36 -3.54
CA GLY A 238 1.21 9.53 -4.07
C GLY A 238 1.04 9.77 -5.57
N ILE A 239 -0.07 9.27 -6.16
CA ILE A 239 -0.37 9.35 -7.60
C ILE A 239 -1.74 10.02 -7.89
N ALA A 240 -2.36 10.66 -6.90
CA ALA A 240 -3.67 11.28 -7.04
C ALA A 240 -3.70 12.45 -8.05
N HIS A 241 -2.54 13.02 -8.39
CA HIS A 241 -2.42 14.02 -9.44
C HIS A 241 -2.66 13.45 -10.85
N ARG A 242 -2.55 12.11 -11.03
CA ARG A 242 -2.77 11.42 -12.31
C ARG A 242 -4.06 10.60 -12.35
N VAL A 243 -4.42 9.93 -11.25
CA VAL A 243 -5.51 8.94 -11.23
C VAL A 243 -6.41 9.11 -10.00
N GLY A 244 -7.44 8.27 -9.87
CA GLY A 244 -8.29 8.17 -8.68
C GLY A 244 -9.57 9.02 -8.73
N SER A 245 -9.70 9.96 -9.68
CA SER A 245 -10.94 10.74 -9.88
C SER A 245 -11.12 11.16 -11.34
N LEU A 246 -12.36 11.43 -11.74
CA LEU A 246 -12.72 11.98 -13.04
C LEU A 246 -12.60 13.51 -13.01
N THR A 247 -11.37 13.99 -13.02
CA THR A 247 -11.04 15.42 -12.98
C THR A 247 -10.27 15.79 -14.24
N PRO A 248 -10.57 16.91 -14.93
CA PRO A 248 -9.79 17.37 -16.07
C PRO A 248 -8.29 17.47 -15.75
N GLY A 249 -7.46 17.00 -16.68
CA GLY A 249 -5.99 16.96 -16.52
C GLY A 249 -5.44 15.67 -15.93
N LYS A 250 -6.29 14.76 -15.43
CA LYS A 250 -5.88 13.42 -15.03
C LYS A 250 -5.95 12.42 -16.18
N ASP A 251 -5.30 11.27 -15.98
CA ASP A 251 -5.37 10.16 -16.92
C ASP A 251 -6.84 9.73 -17.11
N ALA A 252 -7.24 9.46 -18.35
CA ALA A 252 -8.60 9.02 -18.66
C ALA A 252 -8.77 7.52 -18.35
N ASP A 253 -8.71 7.18 -17.06
CA ASP A 253 -9.00 5.85 -16.50
C ASP A 253 -10.48 5.82 -16.10
N ILE A 254 -11.34 5.21 -16.93
CA ILE A 254 -12.78 5.25 -16.76
C ILE A 254 -13.36 3.84 -16.75
N VAL A 255 -14.21 3.55 -15.76
CA VAL A 255 -14.93 2.30 -15.64
C VAL A 255 -16.42 2.57 -15.74
N LEU A 256 -17.08 1.96 -16.73
CA LEU A 256 -18.54 2.03 -16.90
C LEU A 256 -19.17 0.79 -16.27
N CYS A 257 -20.13 1.02 -15.39
CA CYS A 257 -20.88 -0.02 -14.71
C CYS A 257 -22.34 -0.01 -15.15
N SER A 258 -23.04 -1.15 -15.06
CA SER A 258 -24.45 -1.31 -15.41
C SER A 258 -25.42 -0.73 -14.37
N GLY A 259 -24.93 -0.41 -13.17
CA GLY A 259 -25.67 0.13 -12.03
C GLY A 259 -24.71 0.66 -10.98
N HIS A 260 -25.19 0.88 -9.76
CA HIS A 260 -24.33 1.30 -8.67
C HIS A 260 -23.23 0.24 -8.39
N PRO A 261 -21.95 0.65 -8.26
CA PRO A 261 -20.82 -0.28 -8.14
C PRO A 261 -20.97 -1.33 -7.02
N PHE A 262 -21.67 -1.01 -5.93
CA PHE A 262 -21.83 -1.90 -4.77
C PHE A 262 -23.05 -2.83 -4.86
N GLU A 263 -23.86 -2.73 -5.90
CA GLU A 263 -24.93 -3.67 -6.14
C GLU A 263 -24.42 -5.00 -6.71
N LEU A 264 -24.86 -6.11 -6.13
CA LEU A 264 -24.36 -7.44 -6.46
C LEU A 264 -24.53 -7.80 -7.95
N ASN A 265 -25.59 -7.30 -8.60
CA ASN A 265 -25.87 -7.55 -10.01
C ASN A 265 -25.14 -6.60 -10.97
N THR A 266 -24.43 -5.60 -10.46
CA THR A 266 -23.70 -4.64 -11.27
C THR A 266 -22.53 -5.30 -11.98
N LYS A 267 -22.40 -5.02 -13.28
CA LYS A 267 -21.33 -5.54 -14.14
C LYS A 267 -20.51 -4.38 -14.71
N VAL A 268 -19.19 -4.57 -14.73
CA VAL A 268 -18.30 -3.69 -15.48
C VAL A 268 -18.54 -3.91 -16.97
N GLN A 269 -19.10 -2.90 -17.63
CA GLN A 269 -19.45 -2.92 -19.07
C GLN A 269 -18.30 -2.50 -19.96
N ALA A 270 -17.60 -1.41 -19.63
CA ALA A 270 -16.44 -0.94 -20.37
C ALA A 270 -15.36 -0.43 -19.42
N VAL A 271 -14.12 -0.51 -19.85
CA VAL A 271 -12.95 0.01 -19.14
C VAL A 271 -12.05 0.73 -20.15
N PHE A 272 -11.67 1.95 -19.79
CA PHE A 272 -10.70 2.76 -20.51
C PHE A 272 -9.50 2.98 -19.60
N ILE A 273 -8.29 2.85 -20.15
CA ILE A 273 -7.04 3.18 -19.47
C ILE A 273 -6.26 4.11 -20.37
N ASN A 274 -5.87 5.27 -19.84
CA ASN A 274 -5.28 6.37 -20.62
C ASN A 274 -6.14 6.74 -21.87
N GLY A 275 -7.47 6.73 -21.73
CA GLY A 275 -8.39 7.00 -22.82
C GLY A 275 -8.56 5.86 -23.84
N THR A 276 -7.77 4.78 -23.73
CA THR A 276 -7.84 3.65 -24.67
C THR A 276 -8.78 2.56 -24.12
N PRO A 277 -9.76 2.06 -24.89
CA PRO A 277 -10.64 1.01 -24.44
C PRO A 277 -9.90 -0.32 -24.33
N VAL A 278 -9.86 -0.90 -23.14
CA VAL A 278 -9.31 -2.24 -22.84
C VAL A 278 -10.39 -3.31 -22.71
N LYS A 279 -11.63 -2.87 -22.41
CA LYS A 279 -12.86 -3.65 -22.46
C LYS A 279 -13.95 -2.79 -23.04
N SER A 280 -14.60 -3.23 -24.12
CA SER A 280 -15.68 -2.48 -24.75
C SER A 280 -16.99 -3.28 -24.84
N LEU A 281 -18.12 -2.59 -24.92
CA LEU A 281 -19.45 -3.17 -25.08
C LEU A 281 -19.57 -4.07 -26.34
N HIS A 282 -18.86 -3.72 -27.42
CA HIS A 282 -18.94 -4.46 -28.71
C HIS A 282 -18.32 -5.87 -28.65
N LYS A 283 -17.28 -6.11 -27.87
CA LYS A 283 -16.71 -7.46 -27.68
C LYS A 283 -17.67 -8.42 -26.96
N ALA A 284 -18.44 -7.92 -26.01
CA ALA A 284 -19.40 -8.74 -25.27
C ALA A 284 -20.57 -9.26 -26.13
N VAL A 285 -20.89 -8.59 -27.25
CA VAL A 285 -21.94 -9.03 -28.19
C VAL A 285 -21.41 -10.05 -29.20
N SER A 286 -20.13 -9.95 -29.62
CA SER A 286 -19.53 -10.88 -30.57
C SER A 286 -19.27 -12.26 -29.98
N ASP A 287 -18.92 -12.35 -28.69
CA ASP A 287 -18.68 -13.63 -28.02
C ASP A 287 -19.98 -14.42 -27.75
N ARG A 288 -21.13 -13.73 -27.60
CA ARG A 288 -22.45 -14.41 -27.47
C ARG A 288 -22.99 -14.98 -28.76
N ARG A 289 -22.39 -14.64 -29.94
CA ARG A 289 -22.79 -15.20 -31.23
C ARG A 289 -21.93 -16.40 -31.65
N LYS A 290 -20.96 -16.78 -30.83
CA LYS A 290 -20.04 -17.91 -31.09
C LYS A 290 -20.24 -19.10 -30.13
N THR A 291 -21.21 -19.01 -29.22
CA THR A 291 -21.74 -20.13 -28.39
C THR A 291 -23.15 -20.49 -28.83
#